data_a71772f1a703c915473d7b3828c55f45
#
_entry.id   a71772f1a703c915473d7b3828c55f45
#
_cell.length_a   1.000
_cell.length_b   1.000
_cell.length_c   1.000
_cell.angle_alpha   90.00
_cell.angle_beta   90.00
_cell.angle_gamma   90.00
#
_symmetry.space_group_name_H-M   'P 1'
#
loop_
_entity.id
_entity.type
_entity.pdbx_description
1 polymer ?
#
loop_
_entity_poly.entity_id
_entity_poly.type
_entity_poly.pdbx_seq_one_letter_code
_entity_poly.pdbx_strand_id
1 'polypeptide(L)'
;AIFLLGELYAKYTLKNHAFTLGRIKINTPLINPEDGRMIPTLVQGFWYNYKASKSTIQFGLLNEIAPRSTGEFYGIGESIGTYPVGRNKLGTASQYADNTASDYILMANVDFEVTDDFNVKIWNQYVDNIFNSFYIKPAYKISESLMLEGEWLHQNKLGDGGSSVDSLRYYNQNTADVLGVKIGYKSNGGLWSLAYNRILPQGQFLSPREWGREDLFSFQKRERSEGSADNHALVLNYKKDVTLLKDLNLMSILSIGKHWKPDPTDAILNKYAMPDYTHINLDIFFNIKKLKRLKPELLITSKIGNGDFPDNPNFYFNKVDLFHLDFIINYNF
;
A
#
# COMPACT_ATOMS: atom_id res chain seq x y z
N ALA A 1 -9.85 -16.11 22.49
CA ALA A 1 -8.97 -14.95 22.56
C ALA A 1 -7.77 -15.19 21.65
N ILE A 2 -7.41 -14.22 20.81
CA ILE A 2 -6.22 -14.25 19.96
C ILE A 2 -5.10 -13.59 20.76
N PHE A 3 -3.95 -14.28 20.87
CA PHE A 3 -2.74 -13.74 21.47
C PHE A 3 -1.61 -13.80 20.44
N LEU A 4 -0.99 -12.63 20.15
CA LEU A 4 0.15 -12.53 19.25
C LEU A 4 1.28 -11.77 19.93
N LEU A 5 2.47 -12.38 20.02
CA LEU A 5 3.69 -11.64 20.32
C LEU A 5 4.15 -10.92 19.05
N GLY A 6 3.62 -9.71 18.84
CA GLY A 6 3.75 -8.99 17.58
C GLY A 6 5.12 -8.36 17.38
N GLU A 7 5.68 -7.72 18.40
CA GLU A 7 6.99 -7.08 18.33
C GLU A 7 7.90 -7.65 19.43
N LEU A 8 9.01 -8.26 18.99
CA LEU A 8 10.10 -8.75 19.85
C LEU A 8 11.40 -8.70 19.06
N TYR A 9 12.27 -7.76 19.38
CA TYR A 9 13.49 -7.56 18.63
C TYR A 9 14.66 -7.11 19.50
N ALA A 10 15.88 -7.39 19.01
CA ALA A 10 17.09 -6.75 19.47
C ALA A 10 17.46 -5.61 18.52
N LYS A 11 17.84 -4.45 19.07
CA LYS A 11 18.28 -3.30 18.29
C LYS A 11 19.64 -2.81 18.78
N TYR A 12 20.59 -2.68 17.85
CA TYR A 12 21.89 -2.08 18.10
C TYR A 12 22.04 -0.81 17.26
N THR A 13 22.46 0.28 17.90
CA THR A 13 22.64 1.58 17.24
C THR A 13 24.07 2.05 17.44
N LEU A 14 24.75 2.36 16.32
CA LEU A 14 26.11 2.91 16.31
C LEU A 14 26.12 4.15 15.42
N LYS A 15 26.22 5.34 16.02
CA LYS A 15 26.15 6.63 15.30
C LYS A 15 24.90 6.68 14.40
N ASN A 16 25.10 6.74 13.10
CA ASN A 16 24.04 6.83 12.09
C ASN A 16 23.50 5.46 11.61
N HIS A 17 24.01 4.36 12.18
CA HIS A 17 23.65 3.00 11.83
C HIS A 17 22.72 2.40 12.87
N ALA A 18 21.67 1.75 12.44
CA ALA A 18 20.79 0.97 13.31
C ALA A 18 20.56 -0.41 12.68
N PHE A 19 20.77 -1.44 13.48
CA PHE A 19 20.59 -2.85 13.15
C PHE A 19 19.48 -3.38 14.04
N THR A 20 18.49 -4.02 13.46
CA THR A 20 17.36 -4.60 14.18
C THR A 20 17.15 -6.04 13.73
N LEU A 21 16.99 -6.97 14.66
CA LEU A 21 16.76 -8.39 14.39
C LEU A 21 15.59 -8.88 15.22
N GLY A 22 14.62 -9.50 14.60
CA GLY A 22 13.43 -10.07 15.26
C GLY A 22 12.12 -9.66 14.61
N ARG A 23 11.04 -9.65 15.40
CA ARG A 23 9.69 -9.27 14.99
C ARG A 23 9.51 -7.78 15.13
N ILE A 24 9.21 -7.12 14.02
CA ILE A 24 9.19 -5.66 13.93
C ILE A 24 8.03 -5.16 13.07
N LYS A 25 7.67 -3.92 13.29
CA LYS A 25 6.78 -3.17 12.42
C LYS A 25 7.63 -2.31 11.47
N ILE A 26 7.46 -2.50 10.16
CA ILE A 26 8.10 -1.68 9.12
C ILE A 26 7.04 -0.90 8.35
N ASN A 27 7.46 0.20 7.73
CA ASN A 27 6.58 0.99 6.87
C ASN A 27 7.32 1.32 5.57
N THR A 28 7.02 0.56 4.54
CA THR A 28 7.57 0.68 3.20
C THR A 28 6.44 0.84 2.18
N PRO A 29 6.69 1.18 0.92
CA PRO A 29 5.63 1.36 -0.07
C PRO A 29 4.77 0.11 -0.33
N LEU A 30 5.32 -1.10 -0.15
CA LEU A 30 4.68 -2.36 -0.50
C LEU A 30 4.53 -3.35 0.67
N ILE A 31 5.19 -3.08 1.80
CA ILE A 31 5.00 -3.81 3.08
C ILE A 31 4.85 -2.76 4.17
N ASN A 32 3.69 -2.71 4.79
CA ASN A 32 3.40 -1.69 5.80
C ASN A 32 2.31 -2.16 6.77
N PRO A 33 2.20 -1.52 7.95
CA PRO A 33 1.26 -1.94 8.98
C PRO A 33 -0.19 -1.94 8.54
N GLU A 34 -0.52 -1.18 7.50
CA GLU A 34 -1.87 -0.77 7.13
C GLU A 34 -2.61 -0.14 8.32
N ASP A 35 -3.41 0.84 8.09
CA ASP A 35 -4.13 1.54 9.14
C ASP A 35 -5.53 0.96 9.38
N GLY A 36 -6.12 1.24 10.53
CA GLY A 36 -7.51 0.90 10.86
C GLY A 36 -7.73 -0.54 11.32
N ARG A 37 -6.69 -1.26 11.78
CA ARG A 37 -6.80 -2.59 12.38
C ARG A 37 -6.11 -2.65 13.75
N MET A 38 -6.67 -3.43 14.68
CA MET A 38 -6.09 -3.59 16.02
C MET A 38 -4.75 -4.32 15.99
N ILE A 39 -4.61 -5.33 15.11
CA ILE A 39 -3.36 -6.04 14.86
C ILE A 39 -2.87 -5.59 13.48
N PRO A 40 -1.73 -4.87 13.41
CA PRO A 40 -1.14 -4.44 12.15
C PRO A 40 -0.45 -5.60 11.43
N THR A 41 -0.08 -5.40 10.18
CA THR A 41 0.88 -6.28 9.51
C THR A 41 2.26 -6.10 10.15
N LEU A 42 2.89 -7.21 10.52
CA LEU A 42 4.21 -7.28 11.16
C LEU A 42 5.11 -8.21 10.37
N VAL A 43 6.41 -8.04 10.51
CA VAL A 43 7.40 -8.87 9.83
C VAL A 43 8.43 -9.41 10.81
N GLN A 44 9.06 -10.54 10.47
CA GLN A 44 10.21 -11.07 11.17
C GLN A 44 11.42 -11.09 10.24
N GLY A 45 12.57 -10.69 10.76
CA GLY A 45 13.79 -10.70 10.00
C GLY A 45 14.84 -9.72 10.51
N PHE A 46 15.75 -9.36 9.63
CA PHE A 46 16.79 -8.37 9.85
C PHE A 46 16.45 -7.08 9.12
N TRP A 47 16.67 -5.93 9.80
CA TRP A 47 16.49 -4.61 9.23
C TRP A 47 17.67 -3.71 9.57
N TYR A 48 18.30 -3.15 8.55
CA TYR A 48 19.35 -2.16 8.67
C TYR A 48 18.85 -0.79 8.22
N ASN A 49 19.22 0.25 8.94
CA ASN A 49 18.95 1.63 8.58
C ASN A 49 20.20 2.48 8.80
N TYR A 50 20.61 3.20 7.77
CA TYR A 50 21.64 4.23 7.83
C TYR A 50 21.03 5.59 7.52
N LYS A 51 21.32 6.59 8.34
CA LYS A 51 20.79 7.94 8.18
C LYS A 51 21.91 8.96 8.17
N ALA A 52 22.14 9.59 7.02
CA ALA A 52 23.02 10.76 6.87
C ALA A 52 22.20 12.05 6.76
N SER A 53 22.87 13.20 6.61
CA SER A 53 22.20 14.50 6.49
C SER A 53 21.26 14.58 5.28
N LYS A 54 21.69 14.06 4.11
CA LYS A 54 20.98 14.13 2.82
C LYS A 54 20.58 12.77 2.26
N SER A 55 20.75 11.69 3.04
CA SER A 55 20.36 10.36 2.55
C SER A 55 19.94 9.42 3.68
N THR A 56 19.00 8.55 3.35
CA THR A 56 18.66 7.39 4.17
C THR A 56 18.83 6.16 3.31
N ILE A 57 19.53 5.14 3.84
CA ILE A 57 19.70 3.84 3.20
C ILE A 57 19.11 2.80 4.11
N GLN A 58 18.28 1.92 3.58
CA GLN A 58 17.69 0.82 4.32
C GLN A 58 17.89 -0.49 3.57
N PHE A 59 18.07 -1.55 4.32
CA PHE A 59 18.13 -2.91 3.79
C PHE A 59 17.37 -3.84 4.73
N GLY A 60 16.61 -4.78 4.18
CA GLY A 60 15.85 -5.77 4.92
C GLY A 60 16.01 -7.17 4.34
N LEU A 61 16.09 -8.16 5.22
CA LEU A 61 15.91 -9.57 4.92
C LEU A 61 14.80 -10.09 5.82
N LEU A 62 13.67 -10.45 5.22
CA LEU A 62 12.47 -10.90 5.93
C LEU A 62 12.20 -12.36 5.59
N ASN A 63 11.81 -13.16 6.60
CA ASN A 63 11.52 -14.58 6.44
C ASN A 63 10.09 -14.95 6.87
N GLU A 64 9.41 -14.12 7.64
CA GLU A 64 8.02 -14.33 8.05
C GLU A 64 7.24 -13.02 8.04
N ILE A 65 5.94 -13.14 7.83
CA ILE A 65 4.99 -12.03 7.91
C ILE A 65 3.77 -12.49 8.73
N ALA A 66 3.32 -11.65 9.65
CA ALA A 66 2.00 -11.76 10.27
C ALA A 66 1.06 -10.79 9.56
N PRO A 67 0.16 -11.25 8.67
CA PRO A 67 -0.84 -10.41 8.05
C PRO A 67 -1.73 -9.73 9.09
N ARG A 68 -2.17 -8.51 8.82
CA ARG A 68 -3.04 -7.78 9.77
C ARG A 68 -4.26 -8.63 10.18
N SER A 69 -4.68 -8.50 11.43
CA SER A 69 -5.81 -9.22 12.01
C SER A 69 -5.64 -10.74 12.09
N THR A 70 -4.44 -11.28 11.88
CA THR A 70 -4.10 -12.67 12.15
C THR A 70 -3.46 -12.82 13.53
N GLY A 71 -3.38 -14.05 14.02
CA GLY A 71 -2.81 -14.38 15.33
C GLY A 71 -1.44 -15.04 15.27
N GLU A 72 -0.81 -15.14 14.10
CA GLU A 72 0.44 -15.87 13.90
C GLU A 72 1.30 -15.29 12.78
N PHE A 73 2.56 -15.70 12.75
CA PHE A 73 3.50 -15.41 11.66
C PHE A 73 3.52 -16.60 10.70
N TYR A 74 3.51 -16.30 9.42
CA TYR A 74 3.56 -17.25 8.31
C TYR A 74 4.87 -17.10 7.55
N GLY A 75 5.40 -18.16 6.96
CA GLY A 75 6.44 -18.07 5.94
C GLY A 75 6.02 -17.18 4.79
N ILE A 76 6.98 -16.67 4.01
CA ILE A 76 6.66 -15.67 2.95
C ILE A 76 5.62 -16.23 1.98
N GLY A 77 5.83 -17.43 1.43
CA GLY A 77 4.89 -18.07 0.51
C GLY A 77 3.54 -18.37 1.17
N GLU A 78 3.54 -18.90 2.39
CA GLU A 78 2.34 -19.25 3.16
C GLU A 78 1.48 -18.04 3.52
N SER A 79 2.09 -16.86 3.65
CA SER A 79 1.38 -15.61 3.95
C SER A 79 0.48 -15.15 2.80
N ILE A 80 0.78 -15.57 1.55
CA ILE A 80 0.07 -15.18 0.34
C ILE A 80 -1.14 -16.09 0.13
N GLY A 81 -2.34 -15.53 0.13
CA GLY A 81 -3.59 -16.28 -0.02
C GLY A 81 -4.32 -16.53 1.28
N THR A 82 -3.85 -15.99 2.42
CA THR A 82 -4.62 -15.97 3.67
C THR A 82 -5.85 -15.06 3.59
N TYR A 83 -5.88 -14.16 2.57
CA TYR A 83 -7.03 -13.32 2.22
C TYR A 83 -7.70 -13.83 0.93
N PRO A 84 -8.90 -13.30 0.55
CA PRO A 84 -9.55 -13.70 -0.69
C PRO A 84 -8.67 -13.55 -1.91
N VAL A 85 -8.54 -14.63 -2.65
CA VAL A 85 -7.53 -14.80 -3.72
C VAL A 85 -7.95 -14.21 -5.08
N GLY A 86 -9.22 -13.84 -5.26
CA GLY A 86 -9.73 -13.42 -6.55
C GLY A 86 -9.79 -14.56 -7.57
N ARG A 87 -9.75 -14.23 -8.85
CA ARG A 87 -9.80 -15.19 -9.96
C ARG A 87 -8.50 -15.28 -10.73
N ASN A 88 -8.30 -16.41 -11.35
CA ASN A 88 -7.20 -16.67 -12.29
C ASN A 88 -7.56 -16.16 -13.71
N LYS A 89 -6.64 -16.30 -14.66
CA LYS A 89 -6.83 -15.87 -16.07
C LYS A 89 -7.97 -16.58 -16.81
N LEU A 90 -8.47 -17.72 -16.31
CA LEU A 90 -9.60 -18.44 -16.86
C LEU A 90 -10.95 -17.97 -16.27
N GLY A 91 -10.93 -16.99 -15.36
CA GLY A 91 -12.13 -16.49 -14.70
C GLY A 91 -12.63 -17.34 -13.54
N THR A 92 -11.95 -18.44 -13.19
CA THR A 92 -12.25 -19.27 -12.03
C THR A 92 -11.48 -18.80 -10.80
N ALA A 93 -11.84 -19.27 -9.60
CA ALA A 93 -11.12 -18.93 -8.38
C ALA A 93 -9.62 -19.26 -8.49
N SER A 94 -8.75 -18.35 -8.08
CA SER A 94 -7.31 -18.60 -7.99
C SER A 94 -7.03 -19.71 -6.97
N GLN A 95 -5.97 -20.48 -7.19
CA GLN A 95 -5.59 -21.63 -6.37
C GLN A 95 -4.16 -21.52 -5.83
N TYR A 96 -3.62 -20.32 -5.76
CA TYR A 96 -2.25 -20.11 -5.27
C TYR A 96 -2.13 -20.17 -3.73
N ALA A 97 -3.24 -20.02 -2.98
CA ALA A 97 -3.24 -20.20 -1.54
C ALA A 97 -2.71 -21.61 -1.19
N ASP A 98 -1.81 -21.70 -0.21
CA ASP A 98 -1.11 -22.90 0.23
C ASP A 98 -0.25 -23.58 -0.86
N ASN A 99 -0.11 -22.95 -2.05
CA ASN A 99 0.66 -23.49 -3.18
C ASN A 99 1.80 -22.55 -3.63
N THR A 100 2.03 -21.46 -2.92
CA THR A 100 3.06 -20.48 -3.26
C THR A 100 4.35 -20.79 -2.51
N ALA A 101 5.42 -21.10 -3.25
CA ALA A 101 6.75 -21.34 -2.70
C ALA A 101 7.57 -20.03 -2.72
N SER A 102 7.99 -19.58 -1.54
CA SER A 102 8.90 -18.44 -1.35
C SER A 102 9.41 -18.43 0.08
N ASP A 103 10.72 -18.29 0.26
CA ASP A 103 11.38 -18.40 1.56
C ASP A 103 11.68 -17.04 2.19
N TYR A 104 11.98 -16.01 1.38
CA TYR A 104 12.41 -14.72 1.91
C TYR A 104 12.06 -13.52 0.99
N ILE A 105 12.14 -12.34 1.58
CA ILE A 105 12.09 -11.07 0.87
C ILE A 105 13.37 -10.29 1.17
N LEU A 106 14.05 -9.81 0.11
CA LEU A 106 15.09 -8.80 0.24
C LEU A 106 14.50 -7.43 -0.11
N MET A 107 14.81 -6.44 0.71
CA MET A 107 14.40 -5.06 0.49
C MET A 107 15.61 -4.13 0.54
N ALA A 108 15.67 -3.19 -0.39
CA ALA A 108 16.65 -2.12 -0.39
C ALA A 108 15.96 -0.79 -0.66
N ASN A 109 16.35 0.24 0.06
CA ASN A 109 15.86 1.61 -0.15
C ASN A 109 17.00 2.60 -0.10
N VAL A 110 16.90 3.61 -0.97
CA VAL A 110 17.69 4.84 -0.90
C VAL A 110 16.72 6.01 -1.02
N ASP A 111 16.70 6.88 0.00
CA ASP A 111 16.07 8.20 -0.05
C ASP A 111 17.19 9.23 -0.09
N PHE A 112 17.22 10.04 -1.15
CA PHE A 112 18.38 10.89 -1.45
C PHE A 112 17.96 12.30 -1.88
N GLU A 113 18.41 13.31 -1.11
CA GLU A 113 18.28 14.72 -1.47
C GLU A 113 19.39 15.11 -2.46
N VAL A 114 19.06 15.13 -3.75
CA VAL A 114 19.99 15.50 -4.84
C VAL A 114 20.36 16.98 -4.73
N THR A 115 19.33 17.82 -4.50
CA THR A 115 19.46 19.24 -4.19
C THR A 115 18.43 19.58 -3.10
N ASP A 116 18.42 20.83 -2.63
CA ASP A 116 17.42 21.28 -1.64
C ASP A 116 16.00 21.28 -2.21
N ASP A 117 15.85 21.26 -3.54
CA ASP A 117 14.56 21.23 -4.23
C ASP A 117 14.26 19.90 -4.94
N PHE A 118 15.20 18.97 -5.02
CA PHE A 118 15.04 17.70 -5.72
C PHE A 118 15.43 16.51 -4.85
N ASN A 119 14.45 15.64 -4.61
CA ASN A 119 14.60 14.40 -3.87
C ASN A 119 14.23 13.20 -4.75
N VAL A 120 14.89 12.07 -4.54
CA VAL A 120 14.58 10.80 -5.19
C VAL A 120 14.54 9.69 -4.15
N LYS A 121 13.45 8.92 -4.16
CA LYS A 121 13.32 7.68 -3.38
C LYS A 121 13.32 6.49 -4.33
N ILE A 122 14.14 5.51 -4.01
CA ILE A 122 14.25 4.27 -4.78
C ILE A 122 14.04 3.10 -3.83
N TRP A 123 13.15 2.21 -4.19
CA TRP A 123 12.90 0.96 -3.50
C TRP A 123 13.12 -0.22 -4.44
N ASN A 124 13.70 -1.28 -3.94
CA ASN A 124 13.68 -2.59 -4.59
C ASN A 124 13.17 -3.62 -3.58
N GLN A 125 12.21 -4.43 -4.00
CA GLN A 125 11.65 -5.55 -3.25
C GLN A 125 11.79 -6.81 -4.10
N TYR A 126 12.72 -7.66 -3.71
CA TYR A 126 12.94 -8.97 -4.31
C TYR A 126 12.21 -10.00 -3.46
N VAL A 127 11.21 -10.64 -4.03
CA VAL A 127 10.46 -11.74 -3.40
C VAL A 127 10.92 -13.03 -4.04
N ASP A 128 11.57 -13.87 -3.24
CA ASP A 128 12.12 -15.14 -3.69
C ASP A 128 11.11 -15.96 -4.49
N ASN A 129 11.55 -16.48 -5.66
CA ASN A 129 10.77 -17.31 -6.58
C ASN A 129 9.45 -16.70 -7.10
N ILE A 130 9.10 -15.44 -6.81
CA ILE A 130 7.81 -14.86 -7.21
C ILE A 130 7.98 -13.68 -8.16
N PHE A 131 8.47 -12.56 -7.66
CA PHE A 131 8.68 -11.34 -8.44
C PHE A 131 9.71 -10.42 -7.81
N ASN A 132 10.24 -9.50 -8.62
CA ASN A 132 10.98 -8.34 -8.16
C ASN A 132 10.20 -7.07 -8.49
N SER A 133 10.12 -6.13 -7.55
CA SER A 133 9.53 -4.81 -7.75
C SER A 133 10.59 -3.74 -7.58
N PHE A 134 10.83 -2.96 -8.62
CA PHE A 134 11.62 -1.75 -8.57
C PHE A 134 10.70 -0.54 -8.55
N TYR A 135 10.88 0.38 -7.61
CA TYR A 135 10.01 1.53 -7.43
C TYR A 135 10.82 2.80 -7.24
N ILE A 136 10.63 3.81 -8.10
CA ILE A 136 11.28 5.11 -8.04
C ILE A 136 10.25 6.23 -7.92
N LYS A 137 10.52 7.18 -7.04
CA LYS A 137 9.68 8.36 -6.78
C LYS A 137 10.55 9.62 -6.74
N PRO A 138 10.78 10.31 -7.87
CA PRO A 138 11.35 11.65 -7.88
C PRO A 138 10.33 12.68 -7.41
N ALA A 139 10.78 13.70 -6.67
CA ALA A 139 9.99 14.84 -6.23
C ALA A 139 10.76 16.13 -6.44
N TYR A 140 10.16 17.11 -7.09
CA TYR A 140 10.75 18.40 -7.39
C TYR A 140 9.90 19.55 -6.85
N LYS A 141 10.50 20.37 -6.00
CA LYS A 141 9.91 21.59 -5.46
C LYS A 141 10.10 22.72 -6.45
N ILE A 142 9.05 23.04 -7.22
CA ILE A 142 9.07 24.12 -8.23
C ILE A 142 9.11 25.49 -7.54
N SER A 143 8.40 25.62 -6.41
CA SER A 143 8.37 26.83 -5.57
C SER A 143 7.99 26.44 -4.12
N GLU A 144 7.94 27.41 -3.22
CA GLU A 144 7.48 27.21 -1.82
C GLU A 144 6.04 26.69 -1.74
N SER A 145 5.26 26.86 -2.81
CA SER A 145 3.84 26.47 -2.86
C SER A 145 3.56 25.33 -3.83
N LEU A 146 4.47 25.00 -4.74
CA LEU A 146 4.21 24.06 -5.83
C LEU A 146 5.25 22.96 -5.87
N MET A 147 4.78 21.70 -5.83
CA MET A 147 5.60 20.48 -5.93
C MET A 147 5.10 19.59 -7.06
N LEU A 148 6.03 19.00 -7.81
CA LEU A 148 5.77 17.98 -8.82
C LEU A 148 6.43 16.68 -8.38
N GLU A 149 5.68 15.59 -8.44
CA GLU A 149 6.17 14.26 -8.09
C GLU A 149 5.87 13.30 -9.24
N GLY A 150 6.81 12.38 -9.50
CA GLY A 150 6.64 11.26 -10.42
C GLY A 150 6.75 9.93 -9.69
N GLU A 151 6.19 8.89 -10.25
CA GLU A 151 6.46 7.52 -9.80
C GLU A 151 6.46 6.54 -10.97
N TRP A 152 7.34 5.56 -10.86
CA TRP A 152 7.38 4.39 -11.72
C TRP A 152 7.68 3.17 -10.88
N LEU A 153 6.78 2.19 -10.92
CA LEU A 153 6.94 0.88 -10.34
C LEU A 153 6.98 -0.15 -11.46
N HIS A 154 8.06 -0.91 -11.52
CA HIS A 154 8.25 -2.00 -12.46
C HIS A 154 8.32 -3.32 -11.72
N GLN A 155 7.53 -4.29 -12.14
CA GLN A 155 7.60 -5.65 -11.64
C GLN A 155 8.02 -6.62 -12.74
N ASN A 156 8.87 -7.58 -12.38
CA ASN A 156 9.20 -8.71 -13.25
C ASN A 156 9.11 -10.03 -12.47
N LYS A 157 8.70 -11.08 -13.18
CA LYS A 157 8.64 -12.43 -12.63
C LYS A 157 10.03 -12.93 -12.25
N LEU A 158 10.09 -13.67 -11.14
CA LEU A 158 11.26 -14.43 -10.71
C LEU A 158 10.89 -15.91 -10.60
N GLY A 159 11.84 -16.76 -10.96
CA GLY A 159 11.67 -18.20 -10.88
C GLY A 159 10.36 -18.68 -11.51
N ASP A 160 9.61 -19.45 -10.76
CA ASP A 160 8.33 -20.02 -11.20
C ASP A 160 7.12 -19.11 -10.95
N GLY A 161 7.31 -17.88 -10.43
CA GLY A 161 6.21 -16.99 -10.06
C GLY A 161 5.39 -17.49 -8.86
N GLY A 162 6.04 -18.27 -7.99
CA GLY A 162 5.49 -18.89 -6.79
C GLY A 162 5.12 -20.37 -6.94
N SER A 163 4.93 -20.89 -8.16
CA SER A 163 4.65 -22.32 -8.40
C SER A 163 5.06 -22.74 -9.80
N SER A 164 5.65 -23.92 -9.94
CA SER A 164 5.95 -24.55 -11.24
C SER A 164 4.69 -24.93 -12.02
N VAL A 165 3.55 -25.09 -11.33
CA VAL A 165 2.25 -25.41 -11.92
C VAL A 165 1.52 -24.11 -12.22
N ASP A 166 1.24 -23.83 -13.50
CA ASP A 166 0.64 -22.55 -13.97
C ASP A 166 -0.69 -22.20 -13.28
N SER A 167 -1.54 -23.17 -13.03
CA SER A 167 -2.85 -22.95 -12.39
C SER A 167 -2.74 -22.57 -10.89
N LEU A 168 -1.61 -22.90 -10.26
CA LEU A 168 -1.31 -22.62 -8.83
C LEU A 168 -0.40 -21.40 -8.65
N ARG A 169 0.01 -20.75 -9.74
CA ARG A 169 0.99 -19.66 -9.72
C ARG A 169 0.36 -18.36 -9.26
N TYR A 170 1.03 -17.67 -8.30
CA TYR A 170 0.61 -16.34 -7.89
C TYR A 170 0.92 -15.27 -8.94
N TYR A 171 2.18 -15.21 -9.45
CA TYR A 171 2.62 -14.22 -10.44
C TYR A 171 2.71 -14.84 -11.83
N ASN A 172 1.67 -14.62 -12.63
CA ASN A 172 1.42 -15.32 -13.90
C ASN A 172 1.84 -14.55 -15.16
N GLN A 173 2.25 -13.29 -15.05
CA GLN A 173 2.72 -12.44 -16.15
C GLN A 173 4.25 -12.32 -16.11
N ASN A 174 4.83 -11.78 -17.19
CA ASN A 174 6.28 -11.52 -17.22
C ASN A 174 6.61 -10.23 -16.51
N THR A 175 5.89 -9.16 -16.82
CA THR A 175 6.11 -7.82 -16.25
C THR A 175 4.80 -7.12 -15.96
N ALA A 176 4.85 -6.10 -15.09
CA ALA A 176 3.81 -5.11 -14.90
C ALA A 176 4.45 -3.75 -14.60
N ASP A 177 3.86 -2.67 -15.10
CA ASP A 177 4.33 -1.31 -14.88
C ASP A 177 3.23 -0.40 -14.36
N VAL A 178 3.55 0.43 -13.37
CA VAL A 178 2.71 1.50 -12.87
C VAL A 178 3.44 2.82 -13.05
N LEU A 179 2.79 3.77 -13.71
CA LEU A 179 3.28 5.14 -13.87
C LEU A 179 2.37 6.09 -13.12
N GLY A 180 2.95 7.12 -12.52
CA GLY A 180 2.17 8.13 -11.82
C GLY A 180 2.80 9.50 -11.87
N VAL A 181 1.94 10.52 -11.78
CA VAL A 181 2.33 11.92 -11.61
C VAL A 181 1.42 12.56 -10.57
N LYS A 182 2.00 13.42 -9.72
CA LYS A 182 1.25 14.17 -8.72
C LYS A 182 1.73 15.62 -8.67
N ILE A 183 0.79 16.54 -8.64
CA ILE A 183 1.03 17.96 -8.41
C ILE A 183 0.45 18.32 -7.06
N GLY A 184 1.27 18.92 -6.20
CA GLY A 184 0.89 19.46 -4.89
C GLY A 184 0.93 20.98 -4.91
N TYR A 185 -0.14 21.61 -4.40
CA TYR A 185 -0.23 23.07 -4.27
C TYR A 185 -0.61 23.48 -2.84
N LYS A 186 0.29 24.20 -2.18
CA LYS A 186 0.08 24.75 -0.83
C LYS A 186 -0.49 26.16 -0.95
N SER A 187 -1.66 26.38 -0.37
CA SER A 187 -2.32 27.70 -0.26
C SER A 187 -2.47 28.09 1.22
N ASN A 188 -2.89 29.33 1.48
CA ASN A 188 -3.22 29.79 2.85
C ASN A 188 -4.39 28.99 3.48
N GLY A 189 -5.22 28.33 2.65
CA GLY A 189 -6.35 27.53 3.10
C GLY A 189 -6.04 26.07 3.37
N GLY A 190 -4.93 25.52 2.85
CA GLY A 190 -4.57 24.11 2.98
C GLY A 190 -3.70 23.60 1.84
N LEU A 191 -3.54 22.30 1.77
CA LEU A 191 -2.75 21.61 0.75
C LEU A 191 -3.68 20.88 -0.23
N TRP A 192 -3.60 21.22 -1.48
CA TRP A 192 -4.24 20.52 -2.60
C TRP A 192 -3.26 19.56 -3.25
N SER A 193 -3.73 18.42 -3.72
CA SER A 193 -2.95 17.59 -4.64
C SER A 193 -3.86 16.93 -5.68
N LEU A 194 -3.36 16.86 -6.91
CA LEU A 194 -3.98 16.12 -7.99
C LEU A 194 -2.99 15.03 -8.41
N ALA A 195 -3.44 13.80 -8.39
CA ALA A 195 -2.64 12.62 -8.70
C ALA A 195 -3.29 11.80 -9.82
N TYR A 196 -2.48 11.33 -10.74
CA TYR A 196 -2.90 10.39 -11.78
C TYR A 196 -1.98 9.18 -11.76
N ASN A 197 -2.56 7.97 -11.82
CA ASN A 197 -1.86 6.71 -12.01
C ASN A 197 -2.38 5.94 -13.21
N ARG A 198 -1.46 5.24 -13.86
CA ARG A 198 -1.72 4.31 -14.96
C ARG A 198 -1.02 3.00 -14.66
N ILE A 199 -1.76 1.89 -14.56
CA ILE A 199 -1.21 0.54 -14.65
C ILE A 199 -1.29 0.15 -16.12
N LEU A 200 -0.16 -0.23 -16.72
CA LEU A 200 -0.09 -0.53 -18.16
C LEU A 200 -0.74 -1.89 -18.48
N PRO A 201 -1.17 -2.13 -19.75
CA PRO A 201 -1.97 -3.31 -20.08
C PRO A 201 -1.18 -4.63 -20.18
N GLN A 202 0.16 -4.62 -20.19
CA GLN A 202 0.98 -5.81 -20.37
C GLN A 202 0.90 -6.81 -19.20
N GLY A 203 0.47 -6.40 -18.01
CA GLY A 203 0.33 -7.29 -16.86
C GLY A 203 -0.33 -6.62 -15.67
N GLN A 204 -0.98 -7.44 -14.83
CA GLN A 204 -1.57 -6.98 -13.59
C GLN A 204 -0.47 -6.56 -12.60
N PHE A 205 -0.58 -5.39 -12.01
CA PHE A 205 0.19 -5.04 -10.83
C PHE A 205 -0.29 -5.91 -9.65
N LEU A 206 0.61 -6.71 -9.06
CA LEU A 206 0.30 -7.60 -7.95
C LEU A 206 1.10 -7.23 -6.71
N SER A 207 0.41 -7.01 -5.62
CA SER A 207 0.98 -6.80 -4.29
C SER A 207 0.15 -7.58 -3.28
N PRO A 208 0.71 -8.58 -2.57
CA PRO A 208 -0.08 -9.35 -1.61
C PRO A 208 -0.75 -8.43 -0.59
N ARG A 209 -2.07 -8.52 -0.51
CA ARG A 209 -2.89 -7.69 0.39
C ARG A 209 -2.62 -7.96 1.86
N GLU A 210 -2.10 -9.13 2.12
CA GLU A 210 -1.63 -9.61 3.40
C GLU A 210 -0.47 -8.77 3.96
N TRP A 211 0.33 -8.17 3.05
CA TRP A 211 1.55 -7.44 3.41
C TRP A 211 1.32 -5.94 3.67
N GLY A 212 0.09 -5.47 3.50
CA GLY A 212 -0.29 -4.07 3.68
C GLY A 212 -0.95 -3.49 2.44
N ARG A 213 -0.78 -2.20 2.22
CA ARG A 213 -1.31 -1.45 1.08
C ARG A 213 -0.20 -1.02 0.13
N GLU A 214 -0.54 -0.79 -1.10
CA GLU A 214 0.33 -0.11 -2.06
C GLU A 214 0.36 1.41 -1.81
N ASP A 215 1.54 2.03 -1.90
CA ASP A 215 1.74 3.48 -1.73
C ASP A 215 1.80 4.20 -3.09
N LEU A 216 0.76 4.02 -3.92
CA LEU A 216 0.62 4.74 -5.18
C LEU A 216 0.04 6.15 -4.96
N PHE A 217 0.31 7.09 -5.86
CA PHE A 217 -0.20 8.45 -5.73
C PHE A 217 -1.72 8.55 -5.73
N SER A 218 -2.41 7.61 -6.40
CA SER A 218 -3.87 7.50 -6.42
C SER A 218 -4.46 6.74 -5.23
N PHE A 219 -3.65 6.36 -4.24
CA PHE A 219 -4.15 5.65 -3.08
C PHE A 219 -5.17 6.52 -2.31
N GLN A 220 -6.29 5.90 -1.96
CA GLN A 220 -7.31 6.41 -1.03
C GLN A 220 -7.56 5.35 0.05
N LYS A 221 -7.95 5.74 1.26
CA LYS A 221 -8.30 4.75 2.29
C LYS A 221 -9.42 3.84 1.80
N ARG A 222 -9.32 2.54 2.08
CA ARG A 222 -10.22 1.50 1.58
C ARG A 222 -10.11 1.26 0.06
N GLU A 223 -9.00 1.70 -0.58
CA GLU A 223 -8.71 1.46 -2.00
C GLU A 223 -7.62 0.41 -2.18
N ARG A 224 -7.67 -0.27 -3.34
CA ARG A 224 -6.63 -1.15 -3.84
C ARG A 224 -6.58 -1.08 -5.36
N SER A 225 -5.40 -0.88 -5.90
CA SER A 225 -5.14 -0.92 -7.35
C SER A 225 -4.54 -2.24 -7.80
N GLU A 226 -4.00 -3.04 -6.86
CA GLU A 226 -3.45 -4.36 -7.16
C GLU A 226 -4.50 -5.31 -7.78
N GLY A 227 -4.04 -6.24 -8.58
CA GLY A 227 -4.90 -7.18 -9.32
C GLY A 227 -5.52 -6.59 -10.58
N SER A 228 -5.06 -5.42 -11.02
CA SER A 228 -5.51 -4.79 -12.27
C SER A 228 -4.34 -4.54 -13.21
N ALA A 229 -4.61 -4.67 -14.52
CA ALA A 229 -3.84 -4.09 -15.61
C ALA A 229 -4.74 -3.11 -16.36
N ASP A 230 -4.21 -2.31 -17.30
CA ASP A 230 -4.99 -1.32 -18.06
C ASP A 230 -5.91 -0.42 -17.20
N ASN A 231 -5.42 -0.04 -16.04
CA ASN A 231 -6.18 0.73 -15.05
C ASN A 231 -5.72 2.18 -15.02
N HIS A 232 -6.66 3.11 -14.95
CA HIS A 232 -6.41 4.53 -14.71
C HIS A 232 -7.02 4.96 -13.40
N ALA A 233 -6.39 5.92 -12.73
CA ALA A 233 -6.95 6.56 -11.56
C ALA A 233 -6.57 8.03 -11.52
N LEU A 234 -7.55 8.90 -11.25
CA LEU A 234 -7.34 10.33 -11.02
C LEU A 234 -7.92 10.69 -9.66
N VAL A 235 -7.09 11.24 -8.78
CA VAL A 235 -7.47 11.54 -7.38
C VAL A 235 -7.11 12.98 -7.04
N LEU A 236 -8.12 13.73 -6.58
CA LEU A 236 -7.98 15.07 -6.00
C LEU A 236 -8.05 14.95 -4.49
N ASN A 237 -7.06 15.49 -3.78
CA ASN A 237 -7.06 15.60 -2.33
C ASN A 237 -7.01 17.06 -1.88
N TYR A 238 -7.69 17.33 -0.78
CA TYR A 238 -7.60 18.59 -0.05
C TYR A 238 -7.37 18.31 1.42
N LYS A 239 -6.22 18.73 1.94
CA LYS A 239 -5.86 18.61 3.35
C LYS A 239 -5.90 20.00 4.00
N LYS A 240 -6.56 20.08 5.17
CA LYS A 240 -6.65 21.29 5.97
C LYS A 240 -6.52 21.01 7.45
N ASP A 241 -5.73 21.84 8.13
CA ASP A 241 -5.66 21.89 9.59
C ASP A 241 -6.53 23.07 10.08
N VAL A 242 -7.41 22.80 11.05
CA VAL A 242 -8.33 23.79 11.63
C VAL A 242 -8.27 23.73 13.14
N THR A 243 -8.06 24.86 13.79
CA THR A 243 -8.22 25.01 15.23
C THR A 243 -9.69 25.33 15.54
N LEU A 244 -10.44 24.34 16.02
CA LEU A 244 -11.85 24.54 16.41
C LEU A 244 -11.99 25.22 17.76
N LEU A 245 -11.21 24.79 18.74
CA LEU A 245 -11.21 25.26 20.10
C LEU A 245 -9.75 25.39 20.59
N LYS A 246 -9.53 26.14 21.66
CA LYS A 246 -8.18 26.35 22.25
C LYS A 246 -7.39 25.03 22.43
N ASP A 247 -8.09 23.95 22.79
CA ASP A 247 -7.50 22.63 23.09
C ASP A 247 -7.83 21.55 22.04
N LEU A 248 -8.50 21.89 20.93
CA LEU A 248 -8.93 20.97 19.89
C LEU A 248 -8.53 21.46 18.50
N ASN A 249 -7.58 20.76 17.89
CA ASN A 249 -7.23 20.93 16.48
C ASN A 249 -7.76 19.74 15.68
N LEU A 250 -8.28 20.00 14.50
CA LEU A 250 -8.65 18.99 13.51
C LEU A 250 -7.68 19.06 12.33
N MET A 251 -7.29 17.89 11.86
CA MET A 251 -6.73 17.73 10.52
C MET A 251 -7.75 16.98 9.68
N SER A 252 -8.20 17.56 8.58
CA SER A 252 -9.14 16.94 7.65
C SER A 252 -8.50 16.69 6.30
N ILE A 253 -8.82 15.55 5.69
CA ILE A 253 -8.43 15.18 4.32
C ILE A 253 -9.69 14.77 3.58
N LEU A 254 -10.09 15.58 2.60
CA LEU A 254 -11.10 15.20 1.62
C LEU A 254 -10.39 14.64 0.40
N SER A 255 -10.81 13.46 -0.07
CA SER A 255 -10.24 12.79 -1.23
C SER A 255 -11.35 12.35 -2.16
N ILE A 256 -11.28 12.74 -3.44
CA ILE A 256 -12.24 12.36 -4.47
C ILE A 256 -11.46 11.76 -5.63
N GLY A 257 -11.76 10.51 -5.96
CA GLY A 257 -11.10 9.77 -7.03
C GLY A 257 -12.06 9.15 -8.02
N LYS A 258 -11.66 9.13 -9.29
CA LYS A 258 -12.28 8.33 -10.35
C LYS A 258 -11.30 7.23 -10.73
N HIS A 259 -11.77 6.00 -10.72
CA HIS A 259 -11.02 4.81 -11.08
C HIS A 259 -11.69 4.15 -12.28
N TRP A 260 -10.95 4.07 -13.39
CA TRP A 260 -11.36 3.36 -14.60
C TRP A 260 -10.65 2.02 -14.61
N LYS A 261 -11.41 0.96 -14.53
CA LYS A 261 -10.95 -0.41 -14.49
C LYS A 261 -11.13 -1.07 -15.85
N PRO A 262 -10.36 -2.11 -16.19
CA PRO A 262 -10.70 -2.94 -17.35
C PRO A 262 -12.04 -3.65 -17.12
N ASP A 263 -12.61 -4.17 -18.21
CA ASP A 263 -13.90 -4.88 -18.18
C ASP A 263 -13.93 -5.90 -17.02
N PRO A 264 -14.98 -5.87 -16.16
CA PRO A 264 -15.11 -6.83 -15.07
C PRO A 264 -15.15 -8.29 -15.50
N THR A 265 -15.51 -8.59 -16.76
CA THR A 265 -15.49 -9.96 -17.30
C THR A 265 -14.12 -10.42 -17.76
N ASP A 266 -13.18 -9.48 -18.02
CA ASP A 266 -11.80 -9.78 -18.41
C ASP A 266 -10.96 -10.21 -17.21
N ALA A 267 -10.82 -11.50 -16.97
CA ALA A 267 -10.02 -12.03 -15.87
C ALA A 267 -8.50 -11.86 -16.06
N ILE A 268 -8.03 -11.60 -17.29
CA ILE A 268 -6.61 -11.39 -17.59
C ILE A 268 -6.17 -10.01 -17.09
N LEU A 269 -7.03 -9.00 -17.22
CA LEU A 269 -6.72 -7.64 -16.86
C LEU A 269 -7.31 -7.24 -15.49
N ASN A 270 -8.31 -7.95 -14.97
CA ASN A 270 -9.09 -7.58 -13.80
C ASN A 270 -9.33 -8.78 -12.87
N LYS A 271 -8.38 -9.02 -11.98
CA LYS A 271 -8.37 -10.16 -11.04
C LYS A 271 -9.62 -10.23 -10.15
N TYR A 272 -10.16 -9.08 -9.77
CA TYR A 272 -11.25 -8.99 -8.79
C TYR A 272 -12.60 -8.61 -9.40
N ALA A 273 -12.73 -8.58 -10.71
CA ALA A 273 -13.95 -8.22 -11.42
C ALA A 273 -14.52 -6.85 -10.99
N MET A 274 -13.65 -5.89 -10.77
CA MET A 274 -14.03 -4.55 -10.30
C MET A 274 -14.49 -3.68 -11.49
N PRO A 275 -15.69 -3.11 -11.45
CA PRO A 275 -16.11 -2.13 -12.44
C PRO A 275 -15.43 -0.77 -12.20
N ASP A 276 -15.69 0.18 -13.08
CA ASP A 276 -15.38 1.58 -12.85
C ASP A 276 -16.11 2.11 -11.63
N TYR A 277 -15.49 3.03 -10.89
CA TYR A 277 -16.15 3.65 -9.74
C TYR A 277 -15.60 5.04 -9.42
N THR A 278 -16.42 5.79 -8.70
CA THR A 278 -16.03 7.04 -8.03
C THR A 278 -15.86 6.75 -6.54
N HIS A 279 -14.75 7.20 -5.97
CA HIS A 279 -14.42 6.98 -4.56
C HIS A 279 -14.27 8.32 -3.84
N ILE A 280 -14.99 8.48 -2.74
CA ILE A 280 -14.96 9.68 -1.90
C ILE A 280 -14.59 9.27 -0.48
N ASN A 281 -13.53 9.89 0.06
CA ASN A 281 -13.16 9.79 1.46
C ASN A 281 -13.19 11.15 2.14
N LEU A 282 -13.71 11.21 3.36
CA LEU A 282 -13.46 12.29 4.30
C LEU A 282 -12.86 11.69 5.57
N ASP A 283 -11.64 12.10 5.88
CA ASP A 283 -10.89 11.63 7.02
C ASP A 283 -10.63 12.81 7.98
N ILE A 284 -11.04 12.67 9.23
CA ILE A 284 -10.94 13.72 10.24
C ILE A 284 -10.18 13.18 11.45
N PHE A 285 -9.01 13.72 11.70
CA PHE A 285 -8.18 13.40 12.86
C PHE A 285 -8.36 14.45 13.95
N PHE A 286 -8.70 14.01 15.16
CA PHE A 286 -8.91 14.88 16.31
C PHE A 286 -7.64 14.95 17.15
N ASN A 287 -7.10 16.15 17.32
CA ASN A 287 -5.90 16.41 18.11
C ASN A 287 -6.29 17.19 19.38
N ILE A 288 -6.49 16.45 20.48
CA ILE A 288 -6.94 16.99 21.77
C ILE A 288 -5.71 17.24 22.63
N LYS A 289 -5.35 18.52 22.87
CA LYS A 289 -4.11 18.91 23.58
C LYS A 289 -4.00 18.31 24.97
N LYS A 290 -5.12 18.19 25.69
CA LYS A 290 -5.18 17.61 27.05
C LYS A 290 -5.10 16.07 27.06
N LEU A 291 -5.43 15.43 25.94
CA LEU A 291 -5.47 13.97 25.80
C LEU A 291 -4.46 13.52 24.73
N LYS A 292 -3.19 13.86 24.90
CA LYS A 292 -2.13 13.63 23.88
C LYS A 292 -2.00 12.17 23.43
N ARG A 293 -2.34 11.22 24.32
CA ARG A 293 -2.27 9.79 24.04
C ARG A 293 -3.49 9.26 23.28
N LEU A 294 -4.59 10.00 23.31
CA LEU A 294 -5.83 9.63 22.60
C LEU A 294 -5.85 10.30 21.22
N LYS A 295 -6.03 9.50 20.17
CA LYS A 295 -6.05 9.92 18.78
C LYS A 295 -7.32 9.40 18.09
N PRO A 296 -8.47 10.08 18.32
CA PRO A 296 -9.69 9.75 17.61
C PRO A 296 -9.60 10.12 16.14
N GLU A 297 -10.25 9.32 15.30
CA GLU A 297 -10.35 9.53 13.86
C GLU A 297 -11.77 9.19 13.41
N LEU A 298 -12.35 9.99 12.53
CA LEU A 298 -13.59 9.71 11.85
C LEU A 298 -13.30 9.55 10.36
N LEU A 299 -13.56 8.36 9.82
CA LEU A 299 -13.41 8.08 8.40
C LEU A 299 -14.78 7.82 7.77
N ILE A 300 -15.12 8.61 6.76
CA ILE A 300 -16.31 8.42 5.93
C ILE A 300 -15.84 8.01 4.54
N THR A 301 -16.34 6.88 4.05
CA THR A 301 -15.98 6.35 2.73
C THR A 301 -17.23 6.03 1.94
N SER A 302 -17.28 6.50 0.70
CA SER A 302 -18.32 6.14 -0.27
C SER A 302 -17.66 5.70 -1.58
N LYS A 303 -18.06 4.55 -2.10
CA LYS A 303 -17.70 4.07 -3.44
C LYS A 303 -18.97 3.88 -4.25
N ILE A 304 -19.04 4.54 -5.40
CA ILE A 304 -20.18 4.53 -6.30
C ILE A 304 -19.74 3.85 -7.60
N GLY A 305 -20.27 2.66 -7.86
CA GLY A 305 -19.98 1.88 -9.06
C GLY A 305 -20.59 2.48 -10.31
N ASN A 306 -19.92 2.30 -11.45
CA ASN A 306 -20.41 2.68 -12.77
C ASN A 306 -20.24 1.46 -13.70
N GLY A 307 -21.12 0.47 -13.58
CA GLY A 307 -21.08 -0.73 -14.42
C GLY A 307 -21.66 -1.95 -13.73
N ASP A 308 -21.82 -3.00 -14.51
CA ASP A 308 -22.37 -4.25 -14.03
C ASP A 308 -21.31 -5.10 -13.33
N PHE A 309 -21.73 -5.90 -12.37
CA PHE A 309 -20.89 -6.88 -11.71
C PHE A 309 -21.19 -8.27 -12.25
N PRO A 310 -20.18 -9.16 -12.36
CA PRO A 310 -20.45 -10.58 -12.48
C PRO A 310 -21.19 -11.10 -11.24
N ASP A 311 -22.08 -12.08 -11.41
CA ASP A 311 -22.96 -12.60 -10.35
C ASP A 311 -22.27 -13.30 -9.18
N ASN A 312 -20.95 -13.49 -9.21
CA ASN A 312 -20.22 -14.20 -8.16
C ASN A 312 -19.53 -13.25 -7.17
N PRO A 313 -20.10 -13.02 -5.98
CA PRO A 313 -19.54 -12.10 -4.98
C PRO A 313 -18.20 -12.58 -4.36
N ASN A 314 -17.78 -13.82 -4.56
CA ASN A 314 -16.53 -14.35 -4.02
C ASN A 314 -15.29 -13.73 -4.68
N PHE A 315 -15.43 -13.13 -5.85
CA PHE A 315 -14.34 -12.48 -6.56
C PHE A 315 -14.16 -11.00 -6.19
N TYR A 316 -15.16 -10.39 -5.53
CA TYR A 316 -15.07 -8.98 -5.13
C TYR A 316 -14.30 -8.83 -3.85
N PHE A 317 -13.19 -8.12 -3.94
CA PHE A 317 -12.43 -7.81 -2.73
C PHE A 317 -12.73 -6.41 -2.19
N ASN A 318 -12.60 -5.38 -2.98
CA ASN A 318 -13.02 -4.03 -2.65
C ASN A 318 -14.40 -3.77 -3.24
N LYS A 319 -15.43 -3.97 -2.45
CA LYS A 319 -16.80 -3.74 -2.89
C LYS A 319 -16.96 -2.29 -3.35
N VAL A 320 -17.72 -2.09 -4.41
CA VAL A 320 -18.30 -0.80 -4.79
C VAL A 320 -19.76 -0.76 -4.33
N ASP A 321 -20.43 0.39 -4.52
CA ASP A 321 -21.78 0.66 -4.03
C ASP A 321 -21.87 0.45 -2.52
N LEU A 322 -20.88 1.01 -1.82
CA LEU A 322 -20.77 0.94 -0.39
C LEU A 322 -20.65 2.33 0.24
N PHE A 323 -21.18 2.40 1.46
CA PHE A 323 -20.94 3.52 2.37
C PHE A 323 -20.41 2.96 3.70
N HIS A 324 -19.29 3.49 4.16
CA HIS A 324 -18.71 3.16 5.45
C HIS A 324 -18.54 4.41 6.30
N LEU A 325 -18.86 4.26 7.58
CA LEU A 325 -18.58 5.24 8.63
C LEU A 325 -17.80 4.53 9.73
N ASP A 326 -16.52 4.88 9.86
CA ASP A 326 -15.65 4.30 10.88
C ASP A 326 -15.29 5.37 11.91
N PHE A 327 -15.52 5.09 13.20
CA PHE A 327 -14.97 5.86 14.30
C PHE A 327 -13.84 5.05 14.95
N ILE A 328 -12.61 5.55 14.79
CA ILE A 328 -11.39 4.86 15.19
C ILE A 328 -10.81 5.56 16.42
N ILE A 329 -10.48 4.82 17.44
CA ILE A 329 -9.84 5.35 18.65
C ILE A 329 -8.47 4.66 18.81
N ASN A 330 -7.41 5.44 18.64
CA ASN A 330 -6.06 4.99 18.93
C ASN A 330 -5.61 5.56 20.28
N TYR A 331 -5.07 4.73 21.16
CA TYR A 331 -4.52 5.12 22.42
C TYR A 331 -3.07 4.63 22.55
N ASN A 332 -2.15 5.56 22.79
CA ASN A 332 -0.73 5.26 22.97
C ASN A 332 -0.40 5.16 24.46
N PHE A 333 0.05 4.02 24.90
CA PHE A 333 0.44 3.73 26.29
C PHE A 333 1.78 4.36 26.68
#